data_c3865a656c4065d64b92e220fa46e8b4
#
_entry.id   c3865a656c4065d64b92e220fa46e8b4
#
_cell.length_a   1.000
_cell.length_b   1.000
_cell.length_c   1.000
_cell.angle_alpha   90.00
_cell.angle_beta   90.00
_cell.angle_gamma   90.00
#
_symmetry.space_group_name_H-M   'P 1'
#
loop_
_entity.id
_entity.type
_entity.pdbx_description
1 polymer ?
#
loop_
_entity_poly.entity_id
_entity_poly.type
_entity_poly.pdbx_seq_one_letter_code
_entity_poly.pdbx_strand_id
1 'polypeptide(L)'
;MYCHIFTVVMLFLGSSMVRKSSIILLVLLASFSVHSQEAVKVSALDNSQWVFSGNNTLCSIAHEIKDFGIAKIIAEAGEELRIELKSSELTNLTELRSVYEISPVWKVENTQYIDDIGEVNYSQSTGEIIVNDADSVFESLKRGAWIKVVINNGRQFNDEIVLSNINFSTPAEDFTVCRNQLIPVNYQQIRNSEFYFQPGSSQVSKNSHRTLRGITEYVKATSSIGRILIDGYSDNRGRTGVKLRMSRDRAEEVASLLIEYGIPRKMIQIRSHGDRYPVEDNGHAAGRQKNRRVTVRLIKKSVVGRS
;
A
#
# COMPACT_ATOMS: atom_id res chain seq x y z
N MET A 1 4.98 19.15 -29.21
CA MET A 1 4.50 20.46 -29.74
C MET A 1 5.51 20.94 -30.77
N TYR A 2 5.05 21.17 -31.95
CA TYR A 2 5.65 21.38 -33.24
C TYR A 2 7.09 21.97 -33.29
N CYS A 3 7.99 21.25 -33.92
CA CYS A 3 9.30 21.72 -34.33
C CYS A 3 9.20 22.17 -35.82
N HIS A 4 9.25 23.46 -36.05
CA HIS A 4 9.29 24.01 -37.43
C HIS A 4 10.67 23.84 -38.03
N ILE A 5 10.77 23.02 -39.06
CA ILE A 5 11.96 22.92 -39.94
C ILE A 5 11.87 24.09 -40.90
N PHE A 6 12.77 25.06 -40.79
CA PHE A 6 12.98 26.09 -41.80
C PHE A 6 13.95 25.54 -42.85
N THR A 7 13.38 25.20 -44.00
CA THR A 7 14.17 24.92 -45.21
C THR A 7 14.40 26.22 -45.94
N VAL A 8 15.64 26.70 -45.94
CA VAL A 8 16.03 27.85 -46.81
C VAL A 8 16.41 27.30 -48.18
N VAL A 9 15.53 27.55 -49.15
CA VAL A 9 15.80 27.33 -50.58
C VAL A 9 16.45 28.60 -51.15
N MET A 10 17.71 28.55 -51.52
CA MET A 10 18.40 29.59 -52.32
C MET A 10 18.30 29.22 -53.78
N LEU A 11 17.47 29.97 -54.49
CA LEU A 11 17.44 30.03 -55.96
C LEU A 11 18.65 30.84 -56.46
N PHE A 12 19.51 30.22 -57.24
CA PHE A 12 20.49 30.94 -58.08
C PHE A 12 20.06 30.92 -59.56
N LEU A 13 19.78 32.08 -60.08
CA LEU A 13 19.65 32.32 -61.51
C LEU A 13 20.89 33.12 -61.99
N GLY A 14 21.50 32.64 -63.03
CA GLY A 14 22.07 33.51 -64.05
C GLY A 14 23.56 33.73 -64.16
N SER A 15 24.14 32.95 -65.03
CA SER A 15 25.08 33.22 -66.13
C SER A 15 26.37 34.05 -65.92
N SER A 16 27.37 33.43 -66.41
CA SER A 16 28.55 33.87 -67.19
C SER A 16 29.88 34.16 -66.53
N MET A 17 30.77 33.31 -66.93
CA MET A 17 32.20 33.47 -67.24
C MET A 17 33.23 33.94 -66.19
N VAL A 18 34.22 33.08 -66.10
CA VAL A 18 35.67 33.32 -65.97
C VAL A 18 36.28 33.39 -64.57
N ARG A 19 37.21 32.50 -64.46
CA ARG A 19 38.43 32.37 -63.62
C ARG A 19 38.34 31.49 -62.40
N LYS A 20 39.18 30.45 -62.50
CA LYS A 20 39.59 29.54 -61.47
C LYS A 20 40.07 30.27 -60.22
N SER A 21 39.40 30.01 -59.11
CA SER A 21 40.00 30.11 -57.78
C SER A 21 39.21 29.17 -56.89
N SER A 22 39.90 28.14 -56.41
CA SER A 22 39.34 27.16 -55.45
C SER A 22 39.03 27.86 -54.15
N ILE A 23 37.74 28.12 -53.92
CA ILE A 23 37.26 28.49 -52.57
C ILE A 23 36.71 27.22 -51.96
N ILE A 24 37.48 26.61 -51.05
CA ILE A 24 37.02 25.56 -50.20
C ILE A 24 36.02 26.19 -49.20
N LEU A 25 34.72 26.01 -49.48
CA LEU A 25 33.67 26.40 -48.54
C LEU A 25 33.63 25.37 -47.42
N LEU A 26 34.26 25.70 -46.31
CA LEU A 26 34.23 24.90 -45.08
C LEU A 26 32.84 25.11 -44.45
N VAL A 27 31.90 24.20 -44.72
CA VAL A 27 30.60 24.16 -44.05
C VAL A 27 30.84 23.62 -42.63
N LEU A 28 30.96 24.52 -41.68
CA LEU A 28 30.92 24.19 -40.23
C LEU A 28 29.49 23.73 -39.93
N LEU A 29 29.27 22.42 -39.97
CA LEU A 29 28.13 21.77 -39.35
C LEU A 29 28.28 21.95 -37.83
N ALA A 30 27.71 23.02 -37.29
CA ALA A 30 27.51 23.17 -35.87
C ALA A 30 26.51 22.09 -35.43
N SER A 31 27.03 20.98 -34.94
CA SER A 31 26.27 19.94 -34.27
C SER A 31 25.74 20.55 -32.99
N PHE A 32 24.50 21.08 -33.00
CA PHE A 32 23.78 21.38 -31.80
C PHE A 32 23.46 20.06 -31.11
N SER A 33 24.31 19.68 -30.16
CA SER A 33 23.94 18.64 -29.20
C SER A 33 22.76 19.15 -28.41
N VAL A 34 21.56 18.70 -28.75
CA VAL A 34 20.39 18.87 -27.91
C VAL A 34 20.66 18.00 -26.70
N HIS A 35 21.16 18.60 -25.63
CA HIS A 35 21.15 17.96 -24.33
C HIS A 35 19.69 17.89 -23.90
N SER A 36 19.09 16.71 -24.02
CA SER A 36 17.80 16.48 -23.38
C SER A 36 18.05 16.45 -21.88
N GLN A 37 17.53 17.43 -21.23
CA GLN A 37 17.61 17.58 -19.77
C GLN A 37 16.73 16.51 -19.13
N GLU A 38 17.30 15.69 -18.26
CA GLU A 38 16.53 14.81 -17.38
C GLU A 38 15.50 15.66 -16.62
N ALA A 39 14.24 15.25 -16.66
CA ALA A 39 13.17 15.99 -15.98
C ALA A 39 13.13 15.60 -14.50
N VAL A 40 13.77 16.41 -13.66
CA VAL A 40 13.67 16.24 -12.21
C VAL A 40 12.34 16.82 -11.73
N LYS A 41 11.49 15.97 -11.15
CA LYS A 41 10.19 16.35 -10.55
C LYS A 41 10.39 16.59 -9.06
N VAL A 42 10.37 17.83 -8.63
CA VAL A 42 10.51 18.24 -7.23
C VAL A 42 9.54 19.37 -6.92
N SER A 43 8.94 19.35 -5.74
CA SER A 43 8.13 20.48 -5.27
C SER A 43 9.02 21.68 -4.99
N ALA A 44 8.57 22.87 -5.37
CA ALA A 44 9.24 24.12 -5.01
C ALA A 44 9.33 24.23 -3.48
N LEU A 45 10.45 24.76 -2.97
CA LEU A 45 10.75 24.79 -1.52
C LEU A 45 9.69 25.56 -0.71
N ASP A 46 9.13 26.62 -1.30
CA ASP A 46 8.08 27.45 -0.70
C ASP A 46 6.69 26.79 -0.70
N ASN A 47 6.47 25.82 -1.60
CA ASN A 47 5.20 25.10 -1.76
C ASN A 47 5.25 23.65 -1.28
N SER A 48 6.37 23.22 -0.71
CA SER A 48 6.52 21.86 -0.17
C SER A 48 5.72 21.72 1.12
N GLN A 49 4.63 20.98 1.08
CA GLN A 49 3.77 20.70 2.23
C GLN A 49 3.51 19.22 2.36
N TRP A 50 3.62 18.73 3.59
CA TRP A 50 3.21 17.41 3.99
C TRP A 50 1.94 17.51 4.83
N VAL A 51 0.91 16.80 4.47
CA VAL A 51 -0.40 16.85 5.14
C VAL A 51 -0.68 15.51 5.81
N PHE A 52 -0.77 15.53 7.15
CA PHE A 52 -1.17 14.37 7.93
C PHE A 52 -2.69 14.18 7.94
N SER A 53 -3.12 12.92 7.90
CA SER A 53 -4.50 12.49 8.14
C SER A 53 -4.47 11.12 8.79
N GLY A 54 -5.30 10.88 9.80
CA GLY A 54 -5.29 9.58 10.45
C GLY A 54 -6.46 9.30 11.36
N ASN A 55 -6.62 8.00 11.64
CA ASN A 55 -7.51 7.42 12.63
C ASN A 55 -6.90 6.08 13.12
N ASN A 56 -7.63 5.31 13.92
CA ASN A 56 -7.12 4.06 14.49
C ASN A 56 -7.04 2.86 13.52
N THR A 57 -7.38 3.04 12.24
CA THR A 57 -7.25 2.01 11.19
C THR A 57 -6.32 2.42 10.05
N LEU A 58 -6.08 3.72 9.88
CA LEU A 58 -5.28 4.26 8.78
C LEU A 58 -4.64 5.56 9.21
N CYS A 59 -3.33 5.68 9.03
CA CYS A 59 -2.57 6.91 9.15
C CYS A 59 -1.89 7.19 7.82
N SER A 60 -1.89 8.44 7.37
CA SER A 60 -1.23 8.83 6.13
C SER A 60 -0.61 10.22 6.23
N ILE A 61 0.51 10.39 5.53
CA ILE A 61 1.08 11.71 5.22
C ILE A 61 1.11 11.82 3.70
N ALA A 62 0.56 12.89 3.15
CA ALA A 62 0.51 13.14 1.73
C ALA A 62 1.33 14.37 1.35
N HIS A 63 2.02 14.29 0.22
CA HIS A 63 2.81 15.37 -0.36
C HIS A 63 2.51 15.48 -1.85
N GLU A 64 2.11 16.66 -2.30
CA GLU A 64 1.90 16.95 -3.71
C GLU A 64 3.21 17.33 -4.38
N ILE A 65 3.55 16.65 -5.47
CA ILE A 65 4.76 16.88 -6.26
C ILE A 65 4.35 17.56 -7.55
N LYS A 66 4.82 18.79 -7.75
CA LYS A 66 4.49 19.58 -8.92
C LYS A 66 4.83 18.83 -10.22
N ASP A 67 3.94 18.90 -11.18
CA ASP A 67 4.08 18.29 -12.51
C ASP A 67 4.32 16.75 -12.49
N PHE A 68 3.99 16.12 -11.36
CA PHE A 68 4.05 14.66 -11.23
C PHE A 68 2.72 14.11 -10.67
N GLY A 69 2.37 14.46 -9.46
CA GLY A 69 1.21 13.90 -8.76
C GLY A 69 1.37 13.92 -7.25
N ILE A 70 1.15 12.80 -6.58
CA ILE A 70 1.14 12.73 -5.13
C ILE A 70 2.00 11.59 -4.60
N ALA A 71 2.79 11.87 -3.56
CA ALA A 71 3.43 10.88 -2.72
C ALA A 71 2.63 10.69 -1.43
N LYS A 72 2.46 9.44 -0.98
CA LYS A 72 1.80 9.13 0.28
C LYS A 72 2.63 8.14 1.09
N ILE A 73 2.83 8.43 2.34
CA ILE A 73 3.33 7.50 3.35
C ILE A 73 2.12 6.98 4.10
N ILE A 74 1.91 5.67 4.13
CA ILE A 74 0.67 5.04 4.60
C ILE A 74 1.01 3.94 5.59
N ALA A 75 0.44 4.03 6.79
CA ALA A 75 0.37 2.94 7.76
C ALA A 75 -1.09 2.51 7.92
N GLU A 76 -1.39 1.28 7.61
CA GLU A 76 -2.72 0.68 7.76
C GLU A 76 -2.70 -0.39 8.84
N ALA A 77 -3.79 -0.50 9.58
CA ALA A 77 -3.94 -1.50 10.63
C ALA A 77 -3.60 -2.91 10.12
N GLY A 78 -2.67 -3.61 10.81
CA GLY A 78 -2.26 -4.97 10.46
C GLY A 78 -1.45 -5.11 9.16
N GLU A 79 -0.99 -4.01 8.56
CA GLU A 79 -0.14 -3.99 7.38
C GLU A 79 1.21 -3.33 7.69
N GLU A 80 2.19 -3.60 6.86
CA GLU A 80 3.47 -2.92 6.89
C GLU A 80 3.34 -1.49 6.37
N LEU A 81 4.28 -0.63 6.77
CA LEU A 81 4.38 0.73 6.22
C LEU A 81 4.62 0.65 4.72
N ARG A 82 3.95 1.50 3.96
CA ARG A 82 4.18 1.61 2.52
C ARG A 82 4.23 3.07 2.07
N ILE A 83 4.98 3.31 1.01
CA ILE A 83 5.03 4.60 0.33
C ILE A 83 4.50 4.40 -1.08
N GLU A 84 3.51 5.17 -1.44
CA GLU A 84 2.85 5.15 -2.73
C GLU A 84 3.14 6.45 -3.48
N LEU A 85 3.62 6.33 -4.71
CA LEU A 85 3.75 7.44 -5.65
C LEU A 85 2.71 7.25 -6.76
N LYS A 86 1.82 8.21 -6.92
CA LYS A 86 0.72 8.14 -7.88
C LYS A 86 0.76 9.34 -8.81
N SER A 87 0.72 9.05 -10.13
CA SER A 87 0.69 10.05 -11.18
C SER A 87 -0.13 9.57 -12.37
N SER A 88 -0.80 10.50 -13.06
CA SER A 88 -1.45 10.21 -14.35
C SER A 88 -0.44 9.96 -15.48
N GLU A 89 0.83 10.31 -15.28
CA GLU A 89 1.91 10.11 -16.27
C GLU A 89 2.53 8.71 -16.20
N LEU A 90 2.24 7.93 -15.16
CA LEU A 90 2.79 6.59 -14.92
C LEU A 90 2.07 5.49 -15.71
N THR A 91 1.86 5.67 -17.01
CA THR A 91 1.06 4.72 -17.81
C THR A 91 1.87 3.60 -18.48
N ASN A 92 3.21 3.75 -18.61
CA ASN A 92 4.05 2.80 -19.35
C ASN A 92 5.43 2.64 -18.69
N LEU A 93 5.48 2.17 -17.45
CA LEU A 93 6.75 1.87 -16.80
C LEU A 93 7.31 0.54 -17.34
N THR A 94 8.51 0.57 -17.89
CA THR A 94 9.20 -0.60 -18.44
C THR A 94 10.19 -1.21 -17.45
N GLU A 95 10.82 -0.38 -16.63
CA GLU A 95 11.75 -0.83 -15.58
C GLU A 95 11.66 0.12 -14.39
N LEU A 96 11.57 -0.44 -13.20
CA LEU A 96 11.67 0.27 -11.94
C LEU A 96 13.14 0.24 -11.49
N ARG A 97 13.60 1.38 -10.96
CA ARG A 97 14.95 1.50 -10.45
C ARG A 97 14.92 1.84 -8.97
N SER A 98 16.04 2.20 -8.42
CA SER A 98 16.31 2.30 -7.00
C SER A 98 15.77 3.57 -6.35
N VAL A 99 15.68 3.52 -5.04
CA VAL A 99 15.39 4.65 -4.16
C VAL A 99 16.68 5.05 -3.47
N TYR A 100 17.00 6.33 -3.50
CA TYR A 100 18.24 6.85 -2.94
C TYR A 100 17.97 7.87 -1.85
N GLU A 101 18.74 7.79 -0.78
CA GLU A 101 18.88 8.90 0.15
C GLU A 101 19.86 9.92 -0.45
N ILE A 102 19.46 11.19 -0.46
CA ILE A 102 20.31 12.28 -0.97
C ILE A 102 20.35 13.44 0.05
N SER A 103 21.44 14.21 0.03
CA SER A 103 21.56 15.42 0.82
C SER A 103 20.69 16.54 0.27
N PRO A 104 20.05 17.33 1.14
CA PRO A 104 19.39 18.58 0.72
C PRO A 104 20.34 19.53 0.01
N VAL A 105 19.82 20.29 -0.95
CA VAL A 105 20.61 21.18 -1.85
C VAL A 105 21.43 22.27 -1.13
N TRP A 106 21.08 22.61 0.12
CA TRP A 106 21.81 23.60 0.93
C TRP A 106 22.97 23.01 1.75
N LYS A 107 23.10 21.67 1.83
CA LYS A 107 24.24 21.03 2.44
C LYS A 107 25.37 20.95 1.40
N VAL A 108 26.44 21.69 1.67
CA VAL A 108 27.61 21.85 0.75
C VAL A 108 28.41 20.54 0.57
N GLU A 109 28.25 19.59 1.46
CA GLU A 109 28.93 18.30 1.41
C GLU A 109 28.18 17.35 0.46
N ASN A 110 28.72 17.26 -0.75
CA ASN A 110 28.43 16.25 -1.76
C ASN A 110 26.96 15.82 -1.94
N THR A 111 26.36 16.31 -3.00
CA THR A 111 25.13 15.77 -3.64
C THR A 111 25.28 14.30 -4.10
N GLN A 112 26.15 13.52 -3.48
CA GLN A 112 26.29 12.11 -3.83
C GLN A 112 25.22 11.30 -3.14
N TYR A 113 24.68 10.34 -3.86
CA TYR A 113 23.88 9.24 -3.36
C TYR A 113 24.47 8.73 -2.06
N ILE A 114 23.75 8.88 -0.95
CA ILE A 114 24.25 8.46 0.35
C ILE A 114 24.09 6.95 0.47
N ASP A 115 22.93 6.43 0.00
CA ASP A 115 22.66 4.99 0.02
C ASP A 115 21.54 4.62 -0.96
N ASP A 116 21.61 3.38 -1.50
CA ASP A 116 20.47 2.72 -2.13
C ASP A 116 19.64 2.09 -1.01
N ILE A 117 18.49 2.67 -0.71
CA ILE A 117 17.68 2.32 0.44
C ILE A 117 16.44 1.51 0.10
N GLY A 118 16.31 1.06 -1.14
CA GLY A 118 15.19 0.18 -1.47
C GLY A 118 14.89 0.02 -2.95
N GLU A 119 14.02 -0.92 -3.20
CA GLU A 119 13.45 -1.21 -4.51
C GLU A 119 12.05 -0.62 -4.64
N VAL A 120 11.62 -0.41 -5.85
CA VAL A 120 10.27 0.04 -6.16
C VAL A 120 9.53 -0.99 -7.00
N ASN A 121 8.27 -1.19 -6.70
CA ASN A 121 7.35 -2.04 -7.45
C ASN A 121 6.28 -1.18 -8.12
N TYR A 122 5.95 -1.51 -9.36
CA TYR A 122 4.86 -0.85 -10.07
C TYR A 122 3.62 -1.73 -10.16
N SER A 123 2.51 -1.20 -9.72
CA SER A 123 1.21 -1.83 -9.88
C SER A 123 0.52 -1.32 -11.15
N GLN A 124 0.47 -2.13 -12.19
CA GLN A 124 -0.23 -1.78 -13.43
C GLN A 124 -1.74 -1.56 -13.23
N SER A 125 -2.34 -2.24 -12.25
CA SER A 125 -3.77 -2.14 -11.99
C SER A 125 -4.20 -0.83 -11.36
N THR A 126 -3.32 -0.19 -10.57
CA THR A 126 -3.60 1.06 -9.85
C THR A 126 -2.84 2.26 -10.41
N GLY A 127 -1.81 2.04 -11.25
CA GLY A 127 -0.93 3.09 -11.74
C GLY A 127 -0.07 3.70 -10.62
N GLU A 128 0.33 2.90 -9.65
CA GLU A 128 1.05 3.33 -8.46
C GLU A 128 2.43 2.67 -8.37
N ILE A 129 3.41 3.43 -7.93
CA ILE A 129 4.73 2.93 -7.53
C ILE A 129 4.69 2.73 -6.03
N ILE A 130 5.07 1.53 -5.58
CA ILE A 130 5.20 1.17 -4.17
C ILE A 130 6.67 1.03 -3.87
N VAL A 131 7.15 1.78 -2.88
CA VAL A 131 8.51 1.69 -2.37
C VAL A 131 8.56 0.56 -1.33
N ASN A 132 9.44 -0.39 -1.55
CA ASN A 132 9.77 -1.42 -0.56
C ASN A 132 10.45 -0.80 0.64
N ASP A 133 10.80 -1.26 1.67
CA ASP A 133 11.49 -0.65 2.82
C ASP A 133 11.06 0.81 3.13
N ALA A 134 9.76 1.02 3.24
CA ALA A 134 9.19 2.33 3.51
C ALA A 134 9.60 2.88 4.89
N ASP A 135 9.96 2.02 5.85
CA ASP A 135 10.46 2.44 7.17
C ASP A 135 11.81 3.18 7.05
N SER A 136 12.75 2.66 6.26
CA SER A 136 14.03 3.32 5.99
C SER A 136 13.85 4.69 5.34
N VAL A 137 12.96 4.78 4.34
CA VAL A 137 12.63 6.05 3.67
C VAL A 137 12.01 7.05 4.64
N PHE A 138 11.06 6.62 5.46
CA PHE A 138 10.41 7.47 6.46
C PHE A 138 11.41 8.02 7.49
N GLU A 139 12.28 7.16 8.01
CA GLU A 139 13.32 7.57 8.96
C GLU A 139 14.37 8.48 8.32
N SER A 140 14.72 8.29 7.05
CA SER A 140 15.63 9.20 6.32
C SER A 140 15.04 10.60 6.19
N LEU A 141 13.77 10.73 5.81
CA LEU A 141 13.07 12.02 5.77
C LEU A 141 13.04 12.70 7.15
N LYS A 142 12.81 11.94 8.23
CA LYS A 142 12.84 12.45 9.61
C LYS A 142 14.23 12.96 10.02
N ARG A 143 15.30 12.30 9.59
CA ARG A 143 16.68 12.73 9.85
C ARG A 143 17.09 13.97 9.04
N GLY A 144 16.25 14.42 8.13
CA GLY A 144 16.52 15.62 7.33
C GLY A 144 17.16 15.32 5.97
N ALA A 145 17.18 14.08 5.55
CA ALA A 145 17.57 13.69 4.20
C ALA A 145 16.42 13.94 3.21
N TRP A 146 16.75 13.98 1.93
CA TRP A 146 15.81 13.92 0.83
C TRP A 146 15.83 12.54 0.21
N ILE A 147 14.74 12.17 -0.44
CA ILE A 147 14.61 10.86 -1.11
C ILE A 147 14.47 11.09 -2.60
N LYS A 148 15.32 10.42 -3.38
CA LYS A 148 15.23 10.38 -4.84
C LYS A 148 14.74 9.03 -5.29
N VAL A 149 13.64 9.00 -6.04
CA VAL A 149 13.13 7.81 -6.73
C VAL A 149 13.42 7.97 -8.21
N VAL A 150 14.13 7.00 -8.78
CA VAL A 150 14.48 6.97 -10.20
C VAL A 150 13.60 5.95 -10.90
N ILE A 151 12.88 6.40 -11.90
CA ILE A 151 11.97 5.56 -12.70
C ILE A 151 12.32 5.62 -14.18
N ASN A 152 12.22 4.47 -14.86
CA ASN A 152 12.36 4.40 -16.31
C ASN A 152 10.96 4.22 -16.92
N ASN A 153 10.50 5.21 -17.66
CA ASN A 153 9.20 5.21 -18.32
C ASN A 153 9.26 4.77 -19.81
N GLY A 154 10.34 4.08 -20.20
CA GLY A 154 10.55 3.65 -21.59
C GLY A 154 11.02 4.75 -22.54
N ARG A 155 11.29 5.96 -22.01
CA ARG A 155 11.91 7.06 -22.75
C ARG A 155 13.45 6.92 -22.69
N GLN A 156 14.15 7.69 -23.48
CA GLN A 156 15.62 7.67 -23.55
C GLN A 156 16.30 8.09 -22.23
N PHE A 157 15.57 8.72 -21.32
CA PHE A 157 16.03 9.25 -20.03
C PHE A 157 15.11 8.78 -18.89
N ASN A 158 15.70 8.64 -17.70
CA ASN A 158 14.95 8.35 -16.48
C ASN A 158 14.23 9.61 -15.98
N ASP A 159 13.04 9.44 -15.42
CA ASP A 159 12.41 10.48 -14.61
C ASP A 159 12.91 10.35 -13.16
N GLU A 160 13.26 11.48 -12.57
CA GLU A 160 13.67 11.54 -11.17
C GLU A 160 12.58 12.26 -10.36
N ILE A 161 12.13 11.61 -9.27
CA ILE A 161 11.17 12.16 -8.33
C ILE A 161 11.90 12.42 -7.03
N VAL A 162 11.85 13.65 -6.54
CA VAL A 162 12.51 14.02 -5.28
C VAL A 162 11.47 14.40 -4.23
N LEU A 163 11.49 13.67 -3.13
CA LEU A 163 10.72 13.97 -1.93
C LEU A 163 11.60 14.77 -0.98
N SER A 164 11.25 16.02 -0.73
CA SER A 164 11.95 16.86 0.24
C SER A 164 11.40 16.65 1.66
N ASN A 165 12.25 16.84 2.67
CA ASN A 165 11.83 16.83 4.06
C ASN A 165 11.30 18.19 4.58
N ILE A 166 11.12 19.17 3.69
CA ILE A 166 10.64 20.51 4.07
C ILE A 166 9.23 20.40 4.64
N ASN A 167 9.01 20.98 5.80
CA ASN A 167 7.74 20.92 6.55
C ASN A 167 7.28 19.49 6.90
N PHE A 168 8.20 18.51 6.94
CA PHE A 168 7.91 17.12 7.22
C PHE A 168 7.82 16.80 8.73
N SER A 169 8.57 17.48 9.59
CA SER A 169 8.76 17.12 11.01
C SER A 169 7.44 17.00 11.78
N THR A 170 6.59 18.03 11.74
CA THR A 170 5.31 18.00 12.47
C THR A 170 4.35 16.92 11.96
N PRO A 171 4.08 16.81 10.64
CA PRO A 171 3.31 15.68 10.12
C PRO A 171 3.88 14.30 10.45
N ALA A 172 5.21 14.15 10.50
CA ALA A 172 5.86 12.88 10.85
C ALA A 172 5.69 12.52 12.33
N GLU A 173 5.68 13.50 13.23
CA GLU A 173 5.37 13.30 14.65
C GLU A 173 3.93 12.84 14.83
N ASP A 174 2.97 13.54 14.22
CA ASP A 174 1.55 13.19 14.26
C ASP A 174 1.31 11.78 13.69
N PHE A 175 1.96 11.47 12.58
CA PHE A 175 1.91 10.14 11.96
C PHE A 175 2.47 9.06 12.87
N THR A 176 3.59 9.32 13.55
CA THR A 176 4.21 8.35 14.47
C THR A 176 3.28 8.05 15.64
N VAL A 177 2.65 9.09 16.22
CA VAL A 177 1.65 8.92 17.28
C VAL A 177 0.46 8.10 16.78
N CYS A 178 -0.07 8.43 15.61
CA CYS A 178 -1.18 7.72 14.98
C CYS A 178 -0.84 6.25 14.71
N ARG A 179 0.34 5.97 14.10
CA ARG A 179 0.81 4.61 13.79
C ARG A 179 0.89 3.72 15.03
N ASN A 180 1.37 4.27 16.15
CA ASN A 180 1.44 3.55 17.42
C ASN A 180 0.07 3.23 18.03
N GLN A 181 -0.99 3.88 17.57
CA GLN A 181 -2.37 3.68 18.01
C GLN A 181 -3.19 2.82 17.03
N LEU A 182 -2.59 2.39 15.92
CA LEU A 182 -3.28 1.52 14.97
C LEU A 182 -3.66 0.18 15.61
N ILE A 183 -4.85 -0.29 15.27
CA ILE A 183 -5.26 -1.65 15.67
C ILE A 183 -4.35 -2.68 14.99
N PRO A 184 -3.99 -3.78 15.71
CA PRO A 184 -2.98 -4.73 15.22
C PRO A 184 -3.47 -5.66 14.10
N VAL A 185 -4.70 -5.48 13.59
CA VAL A 185 -5.33 -6.35 12.59
C VAL A 185 -6.16 -5.55 11.59
N ASN A 186 -6.22 -6.03 10.34
CA ASN A 186 -7.09 -5.49 9.31
C ASN A 186 -8.30 -6.40 9.01
N TYR A 187 -9.22 -5.90 8.19
CA TYR A 187 -10.42 -6.64 7.81
C TYR A 187 -10.10 -7.96 7.09
N GLN A 188 -9.13 -8.00 6.21
CA GLN A 188 -8.78 -9.20 5.43
C GLN A 188 -8.29 -10.34 6.33
N GLN A 189 -7.51 -10.00 7.35
CA GLN A 189 -6.98 -10.96 8.31
C GLN A 189 -8.04 -11.58 9.21
N ILE A 190 -9.10 -10.81 9.55
CA ILE A 190 -10.09 -11.23 10.56
C ILE A 190 -11.48 -11.49 10.00
N ARG A 191 -11.77 -11.14 8.73
CA ARG A 191 -13.11 -11.29 8.13
C ARG A 191 -13.66 -12.71 8.19
N ASN A 192 -12.76 -13.71 8.19
CA ASN A 192 -13.05 -15.13 8.34
C ASN A 192 -12.02 -15.72 9.30
N SER A 193 -12.40 -15.83 10.56
CA SER A 193 -11.52 -16.39 11.60
C SER A 193 -12.00 -17.77 12.04
N GLU A 194 -11.07 -18.69 12.26
CA GLU A 194 -11.37 -20.07 12.71
C GLU A 194 -10.78 -20.33 14.09
N PHE A 195 -11.58 -20.95 14.95
CA PHE A 195 -11.22 -21.31 16.31
C PHE A 195 -11.40 -22.81 16.50
N TYR A 196 -10.34 -23.50 16.90
CA TYR A 196 -10.31 -24.95 17.04
C TYR A 196 -10.41 -25.39 18.49
N PHE A 197 -11.07 -26.52 18.72
CA PHE A 197 -11.42 -27.02 20.05
C PHE A 197 -10.89 -28.41 20.31
N GLN A 198 -10.51 -28.68 21.57
CA GLN A 198 -10.14 -30.00 22.02
C GLN A 198 -11.33 -30.97 22.01
N PRO A 199 -11.10 -32.30 21.94
CA PRO A 199 -12.16 -33.30 22.04
C PRO A 199 -12.98 -33.11 23.33
N GLY A 200 -14.32 -33.06 23.18
CA GLY A 200 -15.23 -32.92 24.33
C GLY A 200 -15.24 -31.54 25.00
N SER A 201 -14.51 -30.58 24.49
CA SER A 201 -14.42 -29.22 25.07
C SER A 201 -15.09 -28.18 24.19
N SER A 202 -15.72 -27.19 24.82
CA SER A 202 -16.16 -25.92 24.25
C SER A 202 -15.29 -24.73 24.67
N GLN A 203 -14.23 -24.98 25.46
CA GLN A 203 -13.37 -23.92 25.97
C GLN A 203 -12.48 -23.35 24.88
N VAL A 204 -12.44 -22.03 24.77
CA VAL A 204 -11.58 -21.29 23.84
C VAL A 204 -10.13 -21.28 24.34
N SER A 205 -9.16 -21.49 23.44
CA SER A 205 -7.75 -21.48 23.79
C SER A 205 -7.24 -20.07 24.10
N LYS A 206 -6.15 -19.96 24.89
CA LYS A 206 -5.50 -18.67 25.21
C LYS A 206 -5.11 -17.86 23.96
N ASN A 207 -4.60 -18.53 22.93
CA ASN A 207 -4.24 -17.85 21.68
C ASN A 207 -5.48 -17.29 20.95
N SER A 208 -6.59 -18.00 21.00
CA SER A 208 -7.86 -17.56 20.41
C SER A 208 -8.41 -16.29 21.05
N HIS A 209 -8.17 -16.07 22.34
CA HIS A 209 -8.55 -14.82 23.03
C HIS A 209 -7.90 -13.58 22.40
N ARG A 210 -6.63 -13.68 21.96
CA ARG A 210 -5.95 -12.58 21.28
C ARG A 210 -6.66 -12.22 19.97
N THR A 211 -6.98 -13.21 19.15
CA THR A 211 -7.71 -13.01 17.89
C THR A 211 -9.10 -12.42 18.14
N LEU A 212 -9.84 -12.92 19.15
CA LEU A 212 -11.16 -12.39 19.50
C LEU A 212 -11.10 -10.93 19.98
N ARG A 213 -10.06 -10.55 20.72
CA ARG A 213 -9.82 -9.15 21.10
C ARG A 213 -9.54 -8.28 19.87
N GLY A 214 -8.66 -8.73 18.97
CA GLY A 214 -8.39 -8.01 17.70
C GLY A 214 -9.65 -7.82 16.85
N ILE A 215 -10.49 -8.84 16.72
CA ILE A 215 -11.80 -8.74 16.08
C ILE A 215 -12.66 -7.66 16.75
N THR A 216 -12.71 -7.67 18.09
CA THR A 216 -13.52 -6.72 18.87
C THR A 216 -13.02 -5.29 18.68
N GLU A 217 -11.71 -5.06 18.77
CA GLU A 217 -11.10 -3.74 18.57
C GLU A 217 -11.40 -3.22 17.18
N TYR A 218 -11.25 -4.06 16.14
CA TYR A 218 -11.59 -3.69 14.78
C TYR A 218 -13.06 -3.30 14.62
N VAL A 219 -13.98 -4.14 15.13
CA VAL A 219 -15.42 -3.89 15.02
C VAL A 219 -15.85 -2.62 15.77
N LYS A 220 -15.20 -2.31 16.91
CA LYS A 220 -15.45 -1.06 17.66
C LYS A 220 -14.90 0.16 16.94
N ALA A 221 -13.73 0.03 16.31
CA ALA A 221 -13.04 1.11 15.62
C ALA A 221 -13.69 1.48 14.29
N THR A 222 -14.43 0.56 13.67
CA THR A 222 -15.05 0.78 12.37
C THR A 222 -16.58 0.69 12.43
N SER A 223 -17.26 1.61 11.80
CA SER A 223 -18.72 1.53 11.65
C SER A 223 -19.16 0.63 10.48
N SER A 224 -18.23 0.06 9.74
CA SER A 224 -18.48 -0.69 8.50
C SER A 224 -19.10 -2.07 8.72
N ILE A 225 -18.91 -2.68 9.90
CA ILE A 225 -19.44 -4.02 10.19
C ILE A 225 -20.88 -3.93 10.66
N GLY A 226 -21.75 -4.68 9.97
CA GLY A 226 -23.19 -4.74 10.31
C GLY A 226 -23.58 -6.00 11.10
N ARG A 227 -22.87 -7.12 10.90
CA ARG A 227 -23.21 -8.40 11.51
C ARG A 227 -21.98 -9.30 11.67
N ILE A 228 -22.01 -10.13 12.70
CA ILE A 228 -21.02 -11.17 12.97
C ILE A 228 -21.75 -12.52 12.95
N LEU A 229 -21.37 -13.40 12.03
CA LEU A 229 -21.90 -14.76 11.94
C LEU A 229 -20.95 -15.70 12.65
N ILE A 230 -21.47 -16.50 13.58
CA ILE A 230 -20.72 -17.49 14.35
C ILE A 230 -21.31 -18.87 14.05
N ASP A 231 -20.55 -19.66 13.31
CA ASP A 231 -20.95 -20.99 12.89
C ASP A 231 -20.16 -22.06 13.66
N GLY A 232 -20.83 -22.89 14.46
CA GLY A 232 -20.20 -23.97 15.21
C GLY A 232 -20.30 -25.30 14.52
N TYR A 233 -19.21 -26.10 14.61
CA TYR A 233 -19.08 -27.42 14.01
C TYR A 233 -18.48 -28.42 15.01
N SER A 234 -18.78 -29.69 14.80
CA SER A 234 -18.18 -30.81 15.54
C SER A 234 -17.52 -31.83 14.59
N ASP A 235 -16.72 -32.73 15.16
CA ASP A 235 -16.36 -33.96 14.45
C ASP A 235 -17.52 -34.95 14.38
N ASN A 236 -17.29 -36.11 13.74
CA ASN A 236 -18.31 -37.15 13.58
C ASN A 236 -18.52 -38.08 14.80
N ARG A 237 -17.84 -37.85 15.92
CA ARG A 237 -17.93 -38.70 17.10
C ARG A 237 -19.17 -38.42 17.93
N GLY A 238 -19.86 -39.48 18.33
CA GLY A 238 -21.06 -39.42 19.18
C GLY A 238 -22.38 -39.33 18.42
N ARG A 239 -23.49 -39.31 19.20
CA ARG A 239 -24.87 -39.25 18.68
C ARG A 239 -25.17 -37.87 18.08
N THR A 240 -26.05 -37.79 17.11
CA THR A 240 -26.37 -36.55 16.38
C THR A 240 -26.77 -35.40 17.30
N GLY A 241 -27.61 -35.65 18.33
CA GLY A 241 -27.99 -34.62 19.28
C GLY A 241 -26.82 -34.08 20.14
N VAL A 242 -25.84 -34.94 20.48
CA VAL A 242 -24.63 -34.54 21.21
C VAL A 242 -23.73 -33.68 20.32
N LYS A 243 -23.55 -34.09 19.08
CA LYS A 243 -22.75 -33.31 18.10
C LYS A 243 -23.34 -31.92 17.86
N LEU A 244 -24.64 -31.83 17.69
CA LEU A 244 -25.34 -30.55 17.50
C LEU A 244 -25.20 -29.65 18.73
N ARG A 245 -25.39 -30.23 19.95
CA ARG A 245 -25.20 -29.48 21.20
C ARG A 245 -23.78 -28.99 21.34
N MET A 246 -22.77 -29.84 21.15
CA MET A 246 -21.36 -29.45 21.25
C MET A 246 -20.99 -28.32 20.26
N SER A 247 -21.52 -28.36 19.04
CA SER A 247 -21.30 -27.31 18.07
C SER A 247 -21.96 -25.98 18.50
N ARG A 248 -23.12 -26.04 19.15
CA ARG A 248 -23.79 -24.87 19.72
C ARG A 248 -23.01 -24.31 20.91
N ASP A 249 -22.62 -25.15 21.87
CA ASP A 249 -21.89 -24.72 23.07
C ASP A 249 -20.58 -23.99 22.71
N ARG A 250 -19.86 -24.50 21.70
CA ARG A 250 -18.65 -23.83 21.18
C ARG A 250 -18.93 -22.47 20.56
N ALA A 251 -20.00 -22.36 19.75
CA ALA A 251 -20.37 -21.11 19.12
C ALA A 251 -20.88 -20.07 20.15
N GLU A 252 -21.62 -20.53 21.17
CA GLU A 252 -22.08 -19.69 22.28
C GLU A 252 -20.92 -19.20 23.14
N GLU A 253 -19.91 -20.02 23.41
CA GLU A 253 -18.70 -19.62 24.13
C GLU A 253 -17.95 -18.49 23.40
N VAL A 254 -17.71 -18.65 22.08
CA VAL A 254 -17.09 -17.60 21.27
C VAL A 254 -17.95 -16.31 21.25
N ALA A 255 -19.27 -16.45 21.14
CA ALA A 255 -20.19 -15.31 21.19
C ALA A 255 -20.15 -14.59 22.54
N SER A 256 -20.12 -15.35 23.63
CA SER A 256 -20.07 -14.82 25.00
C SER A 256 -18.80 -14.00 25.23
N LEU A 257 -17.65 -14.49 24.76
CA LEU A 257 -16.38 -13.76 24.83
C LEU A 257 -16.41 -12.46 24.00
N LEU A 258 -16.97 -12.49 22.79
CA LEU A 258 -17.10 -11.26 22.00
C LEU A 258 -18.03 -10.24 22.69
N ILE A 259 -19.10 -10.69 23.34
CA ILE A 259 -20.01 -9.82 24.11
C ILE A 259 -19.28 -9.27 25.35
N GLU A 260 -18.56 -10.10 26.08
CA GLU A 260 -17.74 -9.69 27.22
C GLU A 260 -16.72 -8.61 26.84
N TYR A 261 -16.09 -8.76 25.67
CA TYR A 261 -15.16 -7.76 25.13
C TYR A 261 -15.86 -6.51 24.58
N GLY A 262 -17.20 -6.49 24.54
CA GLY A 262 -18.05 -5.33 24.29
C GLY A 262 -18.67 -5.25 22.91
N ILE A 263 -18.79 -6.37 22.18
CA ILE A 263 -19.61 -6.44 20.97
C ILE A 263 -21.09 -6.51 21.35
N PRO A 264 -21.96 -5.64 20.79
CA PRO A 264 -23.40 -5.69 21.06
C PRO A 264 -24.01 -7.03 20.61
N ARG A 265 -24.77 -7.69 21.50
CA ARG A 265 -25.44 -8.99 21.22
C ARG A 265 -26.24 -8.98 19.92
N LYS A 266 -26.89 -7.84 19.59
CA LYS A 266 -27.67 -7.67 18.36
C LYS A 266 -26.89 -7.79 17.06
N MET A 267 -25.57 -7.65 17.12
CA MET A 267 -24.70 -7.84 15.95
C MET A 267 -24.35 -9.31 15.71
N ILE A 268 -24.56 -10.19 16.68
CA ILE A 268 -24.12 -11.58 16.67
C ILE A 268 -25.27 -12.49 16.25
N GLN A 269 -25.01 -13.34 15.25
CA GLN A 269 -25.90 -14.42 14.84
C GLN A 269 -25.16 -15.75 14.98
N ILE A 270 -25.73 -16.67 15.79
CA ILE A 270 -25.15 -17.98 16.07
C ILE A 270 -25.88 -19.02 15.26
N ARG A 271 -25.13 -19.96 14.68
CA ARG A 271 -25.65 -21.16 13.99
C ARG A 271 -24.84 -22.37 14.43
N SER A 272 -25.50 -23.49 14.59
CA SER A 272 -24.89 -24.77 14.94
C SER A 272 -25.17 -25.82 13.86
N HIS A 273 -24.13 -26.51 13.42
CA HIS A 273 -24.20 -27.42 12.29
C HIS A 273 -23.95 -28.90 12.65
N GLY A 274 -23.47 -29.17 13.89
CA GLY A 274 -23.01 -30.51 14.28
C GLY A 274 -21.84 -30.94 13.41
N ASP A 275 -21.86 -32.15 12.90
CA ASP A 275 -20.83 -32.73 12.01
C ASP A 275 -21.14 -32.52 10.51
N ARG A 276 -22.12 -31.67 10.18
CA ARG A 276 -22.37 -31.26 8.79
C ARG A 276 -21.23 -30.36 8.31
N TYR A 277 -20.91 -30.48 7.06
CA TYR A 277 -19.89 -29.66 6.41
C TYR A 277 -18.48 -29.84 7.00
N PRO A 278 -17.94 -31.07 7.02
CA PRO A 278 -16.57 -31.31 7.41
C PRO A 278 -15.62 -30.65 6.43
N VAL A 279 -14.52 -30.08 6.94
CA VAL A 279 -13.45 -29.50 6.12
C VAL A 279 -12.31 -30.47 5.89
N GLU A 280 -12.27 -31.55 6.68
CA GLU A 280 -11.30 -32.61 6.59
C GLU A 280 -11.94 -33.98 6.84
N ASP A 281 -11.28 -35.06 6.40
CA ASP A 281 -11.75 -36.40 6.69
C ASP A 281 -11.77 -36.70 8.18
N ASN A 282 -12.90 -37.20 8.66
CA ASN A 282 -13.10 -37.58 10.05
C ASN A 282 -12.47 -38.96 10.41
N GLY A 283 -11.92 -39.69 9.45
CA GLY A 283 -11.31 -41.01 9.65
C GLY A 283 -10.11 -40.95 10.59
N HIS A 284 -9.33 -39.87 10.55
CA HIS A 284 -8.11 -39.71 11.36
C HIS A 284 -8.20 -38.53 12.36
N ALA A 285 -7.32 -38.56 13.36
CA ALA A 285 -7.36 -37.62 14.48
C ALA A 285 -7.16 -36.16 14.04
N ALA A 286 -6.23 -35.91 13.10
CA ALA A 286 -5.94 -34.58 12.58
C ALA A 286 -7.14 -33.96 11.86
N GLY A 287 -7.85 -34.73 11.02
CA GLY A 287 -9.05 -34.25 10.35
C GLY A 287 -10.18 -33.93 11.33
N ARG A 288 -10.41 -34.79 12.33
CA ARG A 288 -11.38 -34.49 13.40
C ARG A 288 -11.02 -33.21 14.17
N GLN A 289 -9.72 -32.94 14.39
CA GLN A 289 -9.27 -31.70 15.03
C GLN A 289 -9.68 -30.49 14.22
N LYS A 290 -9.55 -30.51 12.89
CA LYS A 290 -9.98 -29.43 12.00
C LYS A 290 -11.49 -29.27 11.96
N ASN A 291 -12.24 -30.37 12.10
CA ASN A 291 -13.70 -30.32 12.10
C ASN A 291 -14.29 -29.79 13.41
N ARG A 292 -13.59 -29.90 14.56
CA ARG A 292 -13.98 -29.27 15.84
C ARG A 292 -13.64 -27.79 15.81
N ARG A 293 -14.42 -26.99 15.08
CA ARG A 293 -14.16 -25.57 14.88
C ARG A 293 -15.39 -24.69 15.06
N VAL A 294 -15.12 -23.42 15.29
CA VAL A 294 -16.08 -22.33 15.13
C VAL A 294 -15.52 -21.37 14.09
N THR A 295 -16.32 -20.94 13.14
CA THR A 295 -15.97 -19.88 12.22
C THR A 295 -16.69 -18.58 12.60
N VAL A 296 -15.94 -17.48 12.65
CA VAL A 296 -16.45 -16.12 12.87
C VAL A 296 -16.30 -15.35 11.59
N ARG A 297 -17.42 -14.87 11.03
CA ARG A 297 -17.42 -14.09 9.79
C ARG A 297 -17.97 -12.69 10.01
N LEU A 298 -17.19 -11.69 9.63
CA LEU A 298 -17.58 -10.29 9.69
C LEU A 298 -18.27 -9.87 8.39
N ILE A 299 -19.51 -9.40 8.50
CA ILE A 299 -20.31 -8.95 7.36
C ILE A 299 -20.39 -7.43 7.40
N LYS A 300 -19.86 -6.80 6.36
CA LYS A 300 -19.98 -5.35 6.17
C LYS A 300 -21.44 -4.96 5.96
N LYS A 301 -21.80 -3.75 6.40
CA LYS A 301 -23.07 -3.13 6.03
C LYS A 301 -23.14 -3.01 4.51
N SER A 302 -24.26 -3.35 3.90
CA SER A 302 -24.49 -3.00 2.50
C SER A 302 -24.51 -1.47 2.40
N VAL A 303 -23.67 -0.94 1.52
CA VAL A 303 -23.77 0.46 1.12
C VAL A 303 -25.06 0.55 0.28
N VAL A 304 -26.17 0.92 0.93
CA VAL A 304 -27.36 1.32 0.17
C VAL A 304 -27.00 2.61 -0.52
N GLY A 305 -26.75 2.53 -1.82
CA GLY A 305 -26.54 3.72 -2.63
C GLY A 305 -27.74 4.67 -2.41
N ARG A 306 -27.43 5.87 -1.94
CA ARG A 306 -28.40 6.96 -2.05
C ARG A 306 -28.51 7.26 -3.53
N SER A 307 -29.59 6.79 -4.15
CA SER A 307 -30.11 7.28 -5.43
C SER A 307 -30.55 8.72 -5.30
#